data_0871c79bab2633e1e2aa9edc42aa12b6
#
_entry.id   0871c79bab2633e1e2aa9edc42aa12b6
#
_cell.length_a   1.000
_cell.length_b   1.000
_cell.length_c   1.000
_cell.angle_alpha   90.00
_cell.angle_beta   90.00
_cell.angle_gamma   90.00
#
_symmetry.space_group_name_H-M   'P 1'
#
loop_
_entity.id
_entity.type
_entity.pdbx_description
1 polymer ?
#
loop_
_entity_poly.entity_id
_entity_poly.type
_entity_poly.pdbx_seq_one_letter_code
_entity_poly.pdbx_strand_id
1 'polypeptide(L)'
;FRFLRLTKTHLPELMTLFKEVADIKTSDQLHLPVPEAVYHNVVAQPTEIQQAMVQELSERAAKVHAGAVDASVDNMLRITTDGRKLGLDQRIINPDLPDDPSSKVNMCVDNIYRIWDEGQADKLTQLVFCDLSTPKTGAPAAKAAKSVAGNLDIPELHAVESQIDITLEPEFTVYDDIREKLVARGIPREQIAFIHEANTEARKKELFAKVRSGQVRVLMGSTFKMGAGMNVQDRLVALHDLDAPWRPGDLEQRSGRIIRQGNRNKQVHIFRYVTEATFDAYLWQTLENKQKFISQIMTSKSPVRSCEDIDETALSYAEIKALCAGDERIKEKMDLDVDVARLKLMKANHQSQQYRLEDNILRHFPEQIEQNKGFIAGFQADMQTLAEHPHPQDGFAGMTVRGDVLTDKENAGAALVDAMKEVKGLEPVPIGSYRGFQMSLTLEDFGKQYVLTLKGKMSHRVELGKDPRGNLIRIDNALAGMETRLARVQEKLDSLYAQMDTAKAELGKPFPQEQELKEKSARLAQLNIELNIDDRTPIEAMVEVADSEPEVRSAVSAKSERPSVLAKLHAPLPQRDSHPKQNETEKEVR
;
A
#
# COMPACT_ATOMS: atom_id res chain seq x y z
N PHE A 1 8.54 -17.09 17.55
CA PHE A 1 8.54 -16.05 16.48
C PHE A 1 8.68 -14.70 17.17
N ARG A 2 9.88 -14.10 17.16
CA ARG A 2 10.09 -12.71 17.55
C ARG A 2 9.47 -11.85 16.44
N PHE A 3 8.40 -11.12 16.73
CA PHE A 3 7.95 -10.02 15.90
C PHE A 3 9.12 -9.04 15.73
N LEU A 4 9.66 -8.95 14.53
CA LEU A 4 10.53 -7.85 14.15
C LEU A 4 9.67 -6.58 14.25
N ARG A 5 9.88 -5.78 15.30
CA ARG A 5 9.46 -4.39 15.31
C ARG A 5 10.11 -3.76 14.09
N LEU A 6 9.34 -3.53 13.05
CA LEU A 6 9.76 -2.74 11.89
C LEU A 6 10.05 -1.34 12.41
N THR A 7 11.31 -1.09 12.69
CA THR A 7 11.77 0.23 13.06
C THR A 7 11.55 1.18 11.88
N LYS A 8 11.20 2.41 12.18
CA LYS A 8 10.76 3.56 11.37
C LYS A 8 11.50 3.85 10.03
N THR A 9 12.44 3.03 9.58
CA THR A 9 13.41 3.38 8.53
C THR A 9 13.35 2.54 7.24
N HIS A 10 12.48 1.53 7.15
CA HIS A 10 12.49 0.58 6.02
C HIS A 10 11.18 0.50 5.23
N LEU A 11 10.31 1.50 5.34
CA LEU A 11 9.03 1.49 4.63
C LEU A 11 9.17 1.55 3.09
N PRO A 12 10.11 2.31 2.49
CA PRO A 12 10.32 2.30 1.04
C PRO A 12 10.78 0.95 0.51
N GLU A 13 11.66 0.26 1.24
CA GLU A 13 12.13 -1.08 0.89
C GLU A 13 10.99 -2.09 0.98
N LEU A 14 10.17 -2.02 2.04
CA LEU A 14 8.98 -2.85 2.19
C LEU A 14 7.98 -2.60 1.06
N MET A 15 7.74 -1.34 0.69
CA MET A 15 6.85 -0.98 -0.41
C MET A 15 7.38 -1.44 -1.77
N THR A 16 8.69 -1.40 -1.97
CA THR A 16 9.33 -1.92 -3.18
C THR A 16 9.14 -3.43 -3.27
N LEU A 17 9.46 -4.16 -2.18
CA LEU A 17 9.23 -5.61 -2.09
C LEU A 17 7.75 -5.98 -2.25
N PHE A 18 6.85 -5.20 -1.67
CA PHE A 18 5.41 -5.42 -1.80
C PHE A 18 4.93 -5.24 -3.24
N LYS A 19 5.44 -4.23 -3.96
CA LYS A 19 5.12 -4.01 -5.38
C LYS A 19 5.69 -5.06 -6.32
N GLU A 20 6.78 -5.72 -5.94
CA GLU A 20 7.32 -6.85 -6.71
C GLU A 20 6.41 -8.08 -6.67
N VAL A 21 5.62 -8.24 -5.60
CA VAL A 21 4.77 -9.42 -5.38
C VAL A 21 3.27 -9.11 -5.43
N ALA A 22 2.86 -7.82 -5.46
CA ALA A 22 1.47 -7.39 -5.45
C ALA A 22 1.15 -6.39 -6.56
N ASP A 23 0.15 -6.68 -7.39
CA ASP A 23 -0.43 -5.73 -8.33
C ASP A 23 -1.58 -4.98 -7.64
N ILE A 24 -1.40 -3.68 -7.39
CA ILE A 24 -2.38 -2.84 -6.71
C ILE A 24 -3.17 -2.06 -7.75
N LYS A 25 -4.48 -2.32 -7.81
CA LYS A 25 -5.44 -1.56 -8.62
C LYS A 25 -6.44 -0.89 -7.72
N THR A 26 -6.57 0.42 -7.83
CA THR A 26 -7.64 1.16 -7.15
C THR A 26 -8.97 0.98 -7.89
N SER A 27 -10.09 1.18 -7.19
CA SER A 27 -11.44 1.09 -7.79
C SER A 27 -11.59 1.99 -9.02
N ASP A 28 -10.99 3.18 -9.00
CA ASP A 28 -11.01 4.14 -10.12
C ASP A 28 -10.30 3.60 -11.37
N GLN A 29 -9.28 2.76 -11.19
CA GLN A 29 -8.54 2.13 -12.29
C GLN A 29 -9.27 0.93 -12.89
N LEU A 30 -10.14 0.28 -12.09
CA LEU A 30 -10.83 -0.94 -12.49
C LEU A 30 -12.14 -0.68 -13.24
N HIS A 31 -12.69 0.54 -13.19
CA HIS A 31 -13.96 0.92 -13.83
C HIS A 31 -15.08 -0.11 -13.60
N LEU A 32 -15.18 -0.63 -12.38
CA LEU A 32 -16.16 -1.65 -12.05
C LEU A 32 -17.59 -1.09 -12.11
N PRO A 33 -18.58 -1.85 -12.60
CA PRO A 33 -19.98 -1.43 -12.58
C PRO A 33 -20.54 -1.54 -11.14
N VAL A 34 -20.22 -0.55 -10.32
CA VAL A 34 -20.69 -0.41 -8.94
C VAL A 34 -21.54 0.85 -8.80
N PRO A 35 -22.47 0.92 -7.82
CA PRO A 35 -23.25 2.13 -7.59
C PRO A 35 -22.38 3.30 -7.13
N GLU A 36 -22.82 4.51 -7.44
CA GLU A 36 -22.28 5.75 -6.89
C GLU A 36 -22.67 5.85 -5.41
N ALA A 37 -21.71 6.13 -4.53
CA ALA A 37 -21.96 6.28 -3.09
C ALA A 37 -22.09 7.76 -2.70
N VAL A 38 -23.19 8.10 -2.03
CA VAL A 38 -23.41 9.41 -1.42
C VAL A 38 -23.25 9.29 0.08
N TYR A 39 -22.31 10.04 0.65
CA TYR A 39 -22.01 10.03 2.07
C TYR A 39 -22.77 11.13 2.80
N HIS A 40 -23.42 10.78 3.92
CA HIS A 40 -24.17 11.66 4.78
C HIS A 40 -23.57 11.61 6.19
N ASN A 41 -23.01 12.73 6.65
CA ASN A 41 -22.56 12.87 8.03
C ASN A 41 -23.73 13.45 8.85
N VAL A 42 -24.25 12.66 9.77
CA VAL A 42 -25.38 13.02 10.66
C VAL A 42 -24.81 13.33 12.03
N VAL A 43 -24.85 14.60 12.43
CA VAL A 43 -24.26 15.09 13.68
C VAL A 43 -25.36 15.33 14.70
N ALA A 44 -25.29 14.64 15.84
CA ALA A 44 -26.14 14.84 17.00
C ALA A 44 -25.41 15.71 18.04
N GLN A 45 -26.14 16.57 18.74
CA GLN A 45 -25.62 17.33 19.87
C GLN A 45 -25.65 16.47 21.14
N PRO A 46 -24.64 16.53 22.02
CA PRO A 46 -24.64 15.80 23.27
C PRO A 46 -25.67 16.40 24.24
N THR A 47 -26.34 15.55 25.01
CA THR A 47 -27.18 16.02 26.12
C THR A 47 -26.34 16.60 27.25
N GLU A 48 -26.96 17.39 28.15
CA GLU A 48 -26.28 17.89 29.37
C GLU A 48 -25.77 16.72 30.22
N ILE A 49 -26.50 15.61 30.26
CA ILE A 49 -26.08 14.38 30.96
C ILE A 49 -24.84 13.78 30.31
N GLN A 50 -24.83 13.66 29.00
CA GLN A 50 -23.65 13.16 28.28
C GLN A 50 -22.43 14.04 28.51
N GLN A 51 -22.59 15.37 28.49
CA GLN A 51 -21.50 16.30 28.79
C GLN A 51 -20.94 16.13 30.20
N ALA A 52 -21.83 15.98 31.21
CA ALA A 52 -21.42 15.73 32.59
C ALA A 52 -20.67 14.38 32.73
N MET A 53 -21.15 13.35 32.08
CA MET A 53 -20.51 12.02 32.09
C MET A 53 -19.14 12.04 31.35
N VAL A 54 -18.98 12.80 30.27
CA VAL A 54 -17.69 13.01 29.61
C VAL A 54 -16.70 13.65 30.59
N GLN A 55 -17.15 14.64 31.38
CA GLN A 55 -16.31 15.26 32.41
C GLN A 55 -15.90 14.26 33.51
N GLU A 56 -16.81 13.38 33.94
CA GLU A 56 -16.50 12.31 34.90
C GLU A 56 -15.44 11.33 34.35
N LEU A 57 -15.49 10.99 33.06
CA LEU A 57 -14.46 10.17 32.42
C LEU A 57 -13.08 10.84 32.46
N SER A 58 -13.00 12.19 32.35
CA SER A 58 -11.76 12.93 32.51
C SER A 58 -11.19 12.81 33.92
N GLU A 59 -12.05 12.89 34.95
CA GLU A 59 -11.64 12.73 36.33
C GLU A 59 -11.12 11.30 36.62
N ARG A 60 -11.79 10.29 36.06
CA ARG A 60 -11.34 8.90 36.13
C ARG A 60 -9.96 8.75 35.45
N ALA A 61 -9.79 9.33 34.27
CA ALA A 61 -8.49 9.30 33.57
C ALA A 61 -7.38 9.97 34.37
N ALA A 62 -7.66 11.10 35.07
CA ALA A 62 -6.70 11.75 35.96
C ALA A 62 -6.27 10.85 37.14
N LYS A 63 -7.22 10.12 37.73
CA LYS A 63 -6.93 9.18 38.82
C LYS A 63 -6.08 8.00 38.36
N VAL A 64 -6.37 7.45 37.21
CA VAL A 64 -5.57 6.36 36.58
C VAL A 64 -4.15 6.85 36.26
N HIS A 65 -4.04 8.04 35.65
CA HIS A 65 -2.75 8.63 35.30
C HIS A 65 -1.89 8.92 36.56
N ALA A 66 -2.49 9.39 37.64
CA ALA A 66 -1.81 9.62 38.92
C ALA A 66 -1.45 8.32 39.67
N GLY A 67 -1.81 7.15 39.14
CA GLY A 67 -1.59 5.87 39.85
C GLY A 67 -2.44 5.70 41.11
N ALA A 68 -3.52 6.47 41.26
CA ALA A 68 -4.40 6.45 42.43
C ALA A 68 -5.41 5.30 42.41
N VAL A 69 -5.53 4.58 41.27
CA VAL A 69 -6.47 3.46 41.08
C VAL A 69 -5.70 2.27 40.50
N ASP A 70 -5.99 1.07 41.02
CA ASP A 70 -5.41 -0.17 40.49
C ASP A 70 -5.88 -0.42 39.05
N ALA A 71 -4.97 -0.84 38.15
CA ALA A 71 -5.27 -1.08 36.74
C ALA A 71 -6.31 -2.19 36.49
N SER A 72 -6.53 -3.07 37.49
CA SER A 72 -7.60 -4.09 37.45
C SER A 72 -8.99 -3.50 37.74
N VAL A 73 -9.06 -2.37 38.45
CA VAL A 73 -10.30 -1.67 38.79
C VAL A 73 -10.70 -0.71 37.66
N ASP A 74 -9.74 0.15 37.22
CA ASP A 74 -9.95 1.08 36.11
C ASP A 74 -8.66 1.32 35.34
N ASN A 75 -8.77 1.55 34.02
CA ASN A 75 -7.63 1.80 33.15
C ASN A 75 -8.09 2.59 31.90
N MET A 76 -7.09 3.12 31.16
CA MET A 76 -7.36 3.98 30.00
C MET A 76 -8.20 3.27 28.92
N LEU A 77 -8.03 1.97 28.72
CA LEU A 77 -8.83 1.18 27.76
C LEU A 77 -10.31 1.11 28.18
N ARG A 78 -10.55 0.88 29.48
CA ARG A 78 -11.92 0.84 30.01
C ARG A 78 -12.60 2.20 29.89
N ILE A 79 -11.89 3.28 30.24
CA ILE A 79 -12.37 4.66 30.11
C ILE A 79 -12.70 4.98 28.65
N THR A 80 -11.80 4.60 27.72
CA THR A 80 -12.05 4.78 26.27
C THR A 80 -13.28 4.00 25.80
N THR A 81 -13.47 2.77 26.27
CA THR A 81 -14.64 1.95 25.95
C THR A 81 -15.93 2.55 26.49
N ASP A 82 -15.92 3.04 27.72
CA ASP A 82 -17.07 3.70 28.33
C ASP A 82 -17.40 5.00 27.58
N GLY A 83 -16.40 5.78 27.21
CA GLY A 83 -16.56 6.99 26.41
C GLY A 83 -17.17 6.73 25.02
N ARG A 84 -16.80 5.61 24.37
CA ARG A 84 -17.42 5.17 23.12
C ARG A 84 -18.88 4.78 23.29
N LYS A 85 -19.20 4.02 24.36
CA LYS A 85 -20.58 3.66 24.70
C LYS A 85 -21.43 4.88 24.98
N LEU A 86 -20.89 5.83 25.75
CA LEU A 86 -21.55 7.10 26.05
C LEU A 86 -21.83 7.93 24.76
N GLY A 87 -20.87 7.98 23.85
CA GLY A 87 -21.03 8.64 22.56
C GLY A 87 -22.05 7.95 21.64
N LEU A 88 -22.31 6.66 21.83
CA LEU A 88 -23.36 5.94 21.12
C LEU A 88 -24.73 6.22 21.75
N ASP A 89 -24.91 5.91 23.02
CA ASP A 89 -26.15 6.16 23.77
C ASP A 89 -25.85 6.11 25.28
N GLN A 90 -26.26 7.15 26.03
CA GLN A 90 -26.08 7.23 27.47
C GLN A 90 -26.71 6.07 28.24
N ARG A 91 -27.80 5.47 27.71
CA ARG A 91 -28.52 4.34 28.30
C ARG A 91 -27.71 3.03 28.29
N ILE A 92 -26.64 2.93 27.50
CA ILE A 92 -25.74 1.77 27.56
C ILE A 92 -24.89 1.80 28.85
N ILE A 93 -24.63 3.00 29.38
CA ILE A 93 -23.90 3.17 30.64
C ILE A 93 -24.85 3.01 31.83
N ASN A 94 -26.01 3.69 31.76
CA ASN A 94 -27.04 3.58 32.76
C ASN A 94 -28.43 3.52 32.09
N PRO A 95 -29.12 2.35 32.09
CA PRO A 95 -30.42 2.16 31.46
C PRO A 95 -31.54 3.06 31.98
N ASP A 96 -31.40 3.59 33.21
CA ASP A 96 -32.39 4.46 33.83
C ASP A 96 -32.36 5.90 33.28
N LEU A 97 -31.37 6.25 32.45
CA LEU A 97 -31.29 7.56 31.83
C LEU A 97 -32.35 7.74 30.74
N PRO A 98 -32.85 8.97 30.53
CA PRO A 98 -33.89 9.24 29.55
C PRO A 98 -33.39 9.01 28.11
N ASP A 99 -34.30 8.57 27.24
CA ASP A 99 -34.07 8.60 25.80
C ASP A 99 -34.10 10.05 25.30
N ASP A 100 -33.06 10.44 24.55
CA ASP A 100 -33.01 11.76 23.91
C ASP A 100 -33.54 11.67 22.47
N PRO A 101 -34.66 12.35 22.15
CA PRO A 101 -35.24 12.35 20.81
C PRO A 101 -34.28 12.84 19.71
N SER A 102 -33.29 13.65 20.07
CA SER A 102 -32.28 14.19 19.13
C SER A 102 -31.01 13.37 19.08
N SER A 103 -30.95 12.23 19.77
CA SER A 103 -29.79 11.35 19.77
C SER A 103 -29.52 10.79 18.37
N LYS A 104 -28.24 10.46 18.10
CA LYS A 104 -27.87 9.83 16.83
C LYS A 104 -28.60 8.50 16.58
N VAL A 105 -28.98 7.76 17.64
CA VAL A 105 -29.79 6.54 17.53
C VAL A 105 -31.17 6.86 17.00
N ASN A 106 -31.85 7.89 17.53
CA ASN A 106 -33.15 8.33 17.04
C ASN A 106 -33.08 8.90 15.62
N MET A 107 -32.05 9.70 15.29
CA MET A 107 -31.81 10.16 13.92
C MET A 107 -31.58 8.99 12.94
N CYS A 108 -30.95 7.91 13.40
CA CYS A 108 -30.79 6.67 12.61
C CYS A 108 -32.16 6.01 12.36
N VAL A 109 -32.99 5.89 13.39
CA VAL A 109 -34.37 5.38 13.27
C VAL A 109 -35.17 6.21 12.26
N ASP A 110 -35.06 7.55 12.30
CA ASP A 110 -35.74 8.44 11.35
C ASP A 110 -35.31 8.20 9.90
N ASN A 111 -34.02 8.08 9.66
CA ASN A 111 -33.49 7.81 8.33
C ASN A 111 -33.87 6.42 7.83
N ILE A 112 -33.81 5.39 8.69
CA ILE A 112 -34.22 4.02 8.33
C ILE A 112 -35.69 4.00 7.94
N TYR A 113 -36.55 4.65 8.74
CA TYR A 113 -37.99 4.68 8.48
C TYR A 113 -38.30 5.39 7.16
N ARG A 114 -37.73 6.58 6.94
CA ARG A 114 -37.89 7.34 5.70
C ARG A 114 -37.51 6.53 4.46
N ILE A 115 -36.31 5.92 4.47
CA ILE A 115 -35.83 5.11 3.34
C ILE A 115 -36.65 3.84 3.16
N TRP A 116 -37.14 3.25 4.24
CA TRP A 116 -38.04 2.12 4.18
C TRP A 116 -39.37 2.51 3.52
N ASP A 117 -39.94 3.65 3.87
CA ASP A 117 -41.21 4.12 3.32
C ASP A 117 -41.06 4.49 1.84
N GLU A 118 -40.04 5.29 1.48
CA GLU A 118 -39.76 5.67 0.10
C GLU A 118 -39.45 4.46 -0.80
N GLY A 119 -38.84 3.40 -0.25
CA GLY A 119 -38.41 2.22 -0.96
C GLY A 119 -39.40 1.05 -0.97
N GLN A 120 -40.69 1.26 -0.63
CA GLN A 120 -41.68 0.17 -0.51
C GLN A 120 -41.93 -0.60 -1.82
N ALA A 121 -42.06 0.14 -2.93
CA ALA A 121 -42.37 -0.44 -4.24
C ALA A 121 -41.29 -1.46 -4.69
N ASP A 122 -40.04 -1.12 -4.49
CA ASP A 122 -38.88 -1.93 -4.91
C ASP A 122 -38.38 -2.86 -3.82
N LYS A 123 -38.98 -2.84 -2.64
CA LYS A 123 -38.55 -3.57 -1.43
C LYS A 123 -37.07 -3.34 -1.14
N LEU A 124 -36.65 -2.08 -1.16
CA LEU A 124 -35.26 -1.68 -0.92
C LEU A 124 -34.82 -2.09 0.49
N THR A 125 -33.56 -2.47 0.63
CA THR A 125 -32.99 -2.99 1.88
C THR A 125 -31.91 -2.07 2.43
N GLN A 126 -31.68 -2.17 3.73
CA GLN A 126 -30.74 -1.32 4.47
C GLN A 126 -29.90 -2.17 5.43
N LEU A 127 -28.64 -1.78 5.64
CA LEU A 127 -27.74 -2.37 6.64
C LEU A 127 -27.47 -1.36 7.75
N VAL A 128 -27.47 -1.83 8.99
CA VAL A 128 -27.08 -1.02 10.16
C VAL A 128 -25.92 -1.72 10.86
N PHE A 129 -24.80 -1.03 10.95
CA PHE A 129 -23.63 -1.50 11.67
C PHE A 129 -23.54 -0.83 13.04
N CYS A 130 -23.46 -1.68 14.09
CA CYS A 130 -23.22 -1.26 15.46
C CYS A 130 -22.42 -2.34 16.18
N ASP A 131 -21.24 -2.00 16.67
CA ASP A 131 -20.31 -2.94 17.33
C ASP A 131 -20.41 -2.87 18.86
N LEU A 132 -20.83 -1.72 19.41
CA LEU A 132 -20.74 -1.45 20.85
C LEU A 132 -21.88 -2.00 21.71
N SER A 133 -23.01 -2.32 21.14
CA SER A 133 -24.19 -2.77 21.91
C SER A 133 -24.83 -4.00 21.25
N THR A 134 -24.02 -5.05 21.04
CA THR A 134 -24.49 -6.28 20.40
C THR A 134 -25.39 -7.09 21.33
N PRO A 135 -26.52 -7.65 20.82
CA PRO A 135 -27.41 -8.46 21.65
C PRO A 135 -26.69 -9.71 22.15
N LYS A 136 -26.80 -9.98 23.46
CA LYS A 136 -26.30 -11.21 24.07
C LYS A 136 -27.19 -12.37 23.65
N THR A 137 -26.67 -13.33 22.91
CA THR A 137 -27.41 -14.59 22.63
C THR A 137 -27.38 -15.45 23.88
N GLY A 138 -28.54 -15.70 24.49
CA GLY A 138 -28.68 -16.51 25.68
C GLY A 138 -28.35 -17.99 25.45
N ALA A 139 -27.07 -18.32 25.51
CA ALA A 139 -26.52 -19.66 25.71
C ALA A 139 -25.14 -19.52 26.36
N PRO A 140 -24.74 -20.32 27.35
CA PRO A 140 -23.46 -20.17 28.04
C PRO A 140 -22.31 -20.40 27.05
N ALA A 141 -21.56 -19.33 26.76
CA ALA A 141 -20.49 -19.26 25.77
C ALA A 141 -19.18 -19.97 26.21
N ALA A 142 -19.28 -21.07 26.96
CA ALA A 142 -18.11 -21.77 27.51
C ALA A 142 -17.51 -22.85 26.58
N LYS A 143 -18.04 -23.11 25.37
CA LYS A 143 -17.54 -24.21 24.52
C LYS A 143 -17.24 -23.88 23.05
N ALA A 144 -17.50 -22.67 22.56
CA ALA A 144 -17.28 -22.34 21.15
C ALA A 144 -15.96 -21.60 20.82
N ALA A 145 -15.16 -21.23 21.82
CA ALA A 145 -13.93 -20.47 21.63
C ALA A 145 -12.71 -21.32 21.21
N LYS A 146 -12.87 -22.63 20.98
CA LYS A 146 -11.72 -23.52 20.69
C LYS A 146 -11.56 -23.99 19.25
N SER A 147 -12.39 -23.59 18.29
CA SER A 147 -12.34 -24.19 16.95
C SER A 147 -12.19 -23.24 15.75
N VAL A 148 -11.94 -21.95 15.94
CA VAL A 148 -11.64 -21.01 14.81
C VAL A 148 -10.47 -20.09 15.14
N ALA A 149 -9.43 -20.64 15.74
CA ALA A 149 -8.14 -19.99 15.91
C ALA A 149 -7.25 -20.37 14.71
N GLY A 150 -7.46 -19.70 13.61
CA GLY A 150 -6.55 -19.69 12.45
C GLY A 150 -6.26 -18.27 12.03
N ASN A 151 -5.12 -17.73 12.51
CA ASN A 151 -4.40 -16.55 12.04
C ASN A 151 -4.93 -15.16 12.43
N LEU A 152 -4.17 -14.58 13.34
CA LEU A 152 -4.13 -13.23 13.91
C LEU A 152 -4.94 -13.10 15.20
N ASP A 153 -4.41 -13.76 16.21
CA ASP A 153 -4.80 -13.64 17.60
C ASP A 153 -4.21 -12.36 18.20
N ILE A 154 -5.07 -11.47 18.64
CA ILE A 154 -4.79 -10.57 19.76
C ILE A 154 -5.74 -11.01 20.88
N PRO A 155 -5.33 -11.95 21.76
CA PRO A 155 -6.21 -12.56 22.75
C PRO A 155 -6.70 -11.60 23.83
N GLU A 156 -6.05 -10.46 24.02
CA GLU A 156 -6.29 -9.55 25.14
C GLU A 156 -7.51 -8.65 24.99
N LEU A 157 -7.93 -8.33 23.76
CA LEU A 157 -9.08 -7.44 23.52
C LEU A 157 -10.44 -8.13 23.74
N HIS A 158 -10.54 -9.42 23.46
CA HIS A 158 -11.77 -10.19 23.63
C HIS A 158 -11.95 -10.75 25.05
N ALA A 159 -10.86 -10.86 25.82
CA ALA A 159 -10.91 -11.36 27.20
C ALA A 159 -11.48 -10.34 28.20
N VAL A 160 -11.38 -9.05 27.90
CA VAL A 160 -11.89 -7.99 28.80
C VAL A 160 -13.41 -7.77 28.62
N GLU A 161 -13.96 -8.04 27.43
CA GLU A 161 -15.41 -7.97 27.22
C GLU A 161 -16.19 -9.15 27.84
N SER A 162 -15.52 -10.23 28.21
CA SER A 162 -16.18 -11.45 28.71
C SER A 162 -16.17 -11.62 30.24
N GLN A 163 -15.59 -10.72 31.01
CA GLN A 163 -15.44 -10.85 32.48
C GLN A 163 -16.32 -9.92 33.31
N ILE A 164 -17.43 -9.39 32.79
CA ILE A 164 -18.35 -8.60 33.61
C ILE A 164 -19.63 -9.41 33.89
N ASP A 165 -19.73 -9.67 35.14
CA ASP A 165 -20.77 -10.14 36.06
C ASP A 165 -22.20 -10.32 35.55
N ILE A 166 -22.75 -11.47 35.94
CA ILE A 166 -24.12 -11.96 35.65
C ILE A 166 -25.07 -11.35 36.67
N THR A 167 -25.82 -10.32 36.28
CA THR A 167 -27.07 -9.97 36.93
C THR A 167 -28.23 -10.00 35.91
N LEU A 168 -29.31 -10.72 36.26
CA LEU A 168 -30.43 -11.17 35.44
C LEU A 168 -31.50 -10.08 35.22
N GLU A 169 -31.12 -8.91 34.67
CA GLU A 169 -32.10 -7.95 34.14
C GLU A 169 -31.95 -7.89 32.62
N PRO A 170 -33.00 -7.66 31.84
CA PRO A 170 -32.88 -7.47 30.40
C PRO A 170 -32.05 -6.22 30.15
N GLU A 171 -30.75 -6.42 29.88
CA GLU A 171 -29.78 -5.37 29.66
C GLU A 171 -30.20 -4.57 28.41
N PHE A 172 -30.32 -3.26 28.53
CA PHE A 172 -30.60 -2.35 27.41
C PHE A 172 -29.65 -2.60 26.25
N THR A 173 -30.19 -2.82 25.05
CA THR A 173 -29.42 -2.90 23.83
C THR A 173 -29.94 -1.89 22.79
N VAL A 174 -29.04 -1.22 22.10
CA VAL A 174 -29.40 -0.30 21.01
C VAL A 174 -30.10 -1.04 19.86
N TYR A 175 -29.79 -2.32 19.66
CA TYR A 175 -30.45 -3.15 18.66
C TYR A 175 -31.94 -3.32 18.93
N ASP A 176 -32.29 -3.65 20.17
CA ASP A 176 -33.70 -3.84 20.57
C ASP A 176 -34.42 -2.48 20.57
N ASP A 177 -33.80 -1.42 21.06
CA ASP A 177 -34.36 -0.07 21.06
C ASP A 177 -34.71 0.40 19.63
N ILE A 178 -33.78 0.25 18.67
CA ILE A 178 -34.05 0.60 17.26
C ILE A 178 -35.16 -0.25 16.69
N ARG A 179 -35.17 -1.57 16.95
CA ARG A 179 -36.21 -2.47 16.46
C ARG A 179 -37.59 -2.07 16.98
N GLU A 180 -37.74 -1.86 18.30
CA GLU A 180 -38.99 -1.48 18.90
C GLU A 180 -39.51 -0.11 18.40
N LYS A 181 -38.62 0.87 18.23
CA LYS A 181 -38.96 2.17 17.67
C LYS A 181 -39.42 2.07 16.21
N LEU A 182 -38.76 1.23 15.39
CA LEU A 182 -39.15 1.03 13.99
C LEU A 182 -40.50 0.29 13.90
N VAL A 183 -40.73 -0.70 14.77
CA VAL A 183 -42.02 -1.41 14.85
C VAL A 183 -43.13 -0.47 15.30
N ALA A 184 -42.88 0.39 16.28
CA ALA A 184 -43.86 1.40 16.74
C ALA A 184 -44.23 2.41 15.62
N ARG A 185 -43.34 2.64 14.65
CA ARG A 185 -43.62 3.46 13.46
C ARG A 185 -44.34 2.72 12.34
N GLY A 186 -44.55 1.41 12.47
CA GLY A 186 -45.33 0.61 11.52
C GLY A 186 -44.48 -0.28 10.59
N ILE A 187 -43.19 -0.43 10.80
CA ILE A 187 -42.41 -1.44 10.07
C ILE A 187 -42.73 -2.81 10.64
N PRO A 188 -43.17 -3.79 9.82
CA PRO A 188 -43.43 -5.14 10.29
C PRO A 188 -42.16 -5.75 10.91
N ARG A 189 -42.34 -6.39 12.11
CA ARG A 189 -41.22 -6.95 12.87
C ARG A 189 -40.41 -7.96 12.06
N GLU A 190 -41.05 -8.75 11.20
CA GLU A 190 -40.46 -9.74 10.32
C GLU A 190 -39.55 -9.13 9.21
N GLN A 191 -39.68 -7.83 8.97
CA GLN A 191 -38.81 -7.10 8.03
C GLN A 191 -37.51 -6.57 8.68
N ILE A 192 -37.37 -6.72 10.01
CA ILE A 192 -36.21 -6.31 10.79
C ILE A 192 -35.54 -7.56 11.34
N ALA A 193 -34.24 -7.75 11.09
CA ALA A 193 -33.53 -8.93 11.57
C ALA A 193 -32.14 -8.54 12.11
N PHE A 194 -31.67 -9.33 13.06
CA PHE A 194 -30.30 -9.23 13.59
C PHE A 194 -29.49 -10.41 13.09
N ILE A 195 -28.29 -10.13 12.57
CA ILE A 195 -27.36 -11.19 12.14
C ILE A 195 -27.01 -12.15 13.29
N HIS A 196 -27.08 -11.66 14.54
CA HIS A 196 -26.79 -12.41 15.75
C HIS A 196 -27.80 -13.52 16.01
N GLU A 197 -29.01 -13.45 15.45
CA GLU A 197 -30.05 -14.50 15.53
C GLU A 197 -29.75 -15.67 14.59
N ALA A 198 -28.88 -15.51 13.60
CA ALA A 198 -28.46 -16.52 12.64
C ALA A 198 -27.14 -17.21 13.06
N ASN A 199 -27.21 -18.12 14.06
CA ASN A 199 -26.02 -18.73 14.67
C ASN A 199 -25.35 -19.85 13.84
N THR A 200 -25.99 -20.31 12.75
CA THR A 200 -25.46 -21.35 11.88
C THR A 200 -25.29 -20.83 10.45
N GLU A 201 -24.37 -21.40 9.68
CA GLU A 201 -24.19 -21.03 8.27
C GLU A 201 -25.46 -21.24 7.42
N ALA A 202 -26.25 -22.25 7.74
CA ALA A 202 -27.53 -22.48 7.06
C ALA A 202 -28.51 -21.33 7.34
N ARG A 203 -28.67 -20.91 8.61
CA ARG A 203 -29.52 -19.77 8.98
C ARG A 203 -29.04 -18.46 8.41
N LYS A 204 -27.71 -18.24 8.34
CA LYS A 204 -27.15 -17.07 7.68
C LYS A 204 -27.48 -17.03 6.18
N LYS A 205 -27.33 -18.16 5.48
CA LYS A 205 -27.70 -18.27 4.06
C LYS A 205 -29.18 -17.99 3.82
N GLU A 206 -30.04 -18.50 4.67
CA GLU A 206 -31.48 -18.22 4.64
C GLU A 206 -31.78 -16.74 4.88
N LEU A 207 -31.18 -16.14 5.93
CA LEU A 207 -31.33 -14.72 6.25
C LEU A 207 -30.88 -13.84 5.07
N PHE A 208 -29.74 -14.14 4.48
CA PHE A 208 -29.24 -13.39 3.32
C PHE A 208 -30.15 -13.55 2.09
N ALA A 209 -30.78 -14.71 1.90
CA ALA A 209 -31.78 -14.89 0.85
C ALA A 209 -33.02 -14.01 1.11
N LYS A 210 -33.51 -13.92 2.36
CA LYS A 210 -34.61 -13.04 2.76
C LYS A 210 -34.25 -11.54 2.55
N VAL A 211 -33.03 -11.14 2.80
CA VAL A 211 -32.58 -9.77 2.51
C VAL A 211 -32.56 -9.51 1.00
N ARG A 212 -31.97 -10.40 0.20
CA ARG A 212 -31.95 -10.24 -1.27
C ARG A 212 -33.34 -10.17 -1.89
N SER A 213 -34.30 -10.94 -1.35
CA SER A 213 -35.68 -10.92 -1.82
C SER A 213 -36.47 -9.70 -1.35
N GLY A 214 -35.95 -8.95 -0.36
CA GLY A 214 -36.64 -7.82 0.26
C GLY A 214 -37.73 -8.26 1.27
N GLN A 215 -37.69 -9.50 1.75
CA GLN A 215 -38.52 -9.95 2.88
C GLN A 215 -37.99 -9.34 4.19
N VAL A 216 -36.69 -9.33 4.39
CA VAL A 216 -36.02 -8.59 5.46
C VAL A 216 -35.47 -7.31 4.81
N ARG A 217 -35.98 -6.16 5.28
CA ARG A 217 -35.63 -4.86 4.71
C ARG A 217 -34.60 -4.09 5.54
N VAL A 218 -34.48 -4.39 6.82
CA VAL A 218 -33.47 -3.83 7.73
C VAL A 218 -32.69 -4.97 8.37
N LEU A 219 -31.40 -5.06 8.06
CA LEU A 219 -30.49 -6.02 8.67
C LEU A 219 -29.50 -5.29 9.56
N MET A 220 -29.49 -5.64 10.85
CA MET A 220 -28.57 -5.05 11.84
C MET A 220 -27.51 -6.04 12.26
N GLY A 221 -26.27 -5.57 12.46
CA GLY A 221 -25.21 -6.43 12.93
C GLY A 221 -23.89 -5.73 13.20
N SER A 222 -22.96 -6.48 13.78
CA SER A 222 -21.60 -6.01 14.01
C SER A 222 -20.72 -6.19 12.76
N THR A 223 -19.66 -5.41 12.70
CA THR A 223 -18.64 -5.51 11.64
C THR A 223 -18.08 -6.93 11.54
N PHE A 224 -17.78 -7.55 12.68
CA PHE A 224 -17.28 -8.93 12.72
C PHE A 224 -18.23 -9.94 12.05
N LYS A 225 -19.53 -9.85 12.31
CA LYS A 225 -20.52 -10.82 11.79
C LYS A 225 -20.99 -10.50 10.36
N MET A 226 -21.03 -9.24 9.97
CA MET A 226 -21.48 -8.78 8.65
C MET A 226 -20.32 -8.39 7.71
N GLY A 227 -19.14 -8.15 8.23
CA GLY A 227 -17.99 -7.69 7.47
C GLY A 227 -17.40 -8.73 6.50
N ALA A 228 -17.57 -10.03 6.74
CA ALA A 228 -17.05 -11.10 5.88
C ALA A 228 -18.17 -12.00 5.32
N GLY A 229 -18.01 -12.44 4.07
CA GLY A 229 -18.84 -13.48 3.46
C GLY A 229 -20.30 -13.12 3.14
N MET A 230 -20.75 -11.90 3.42
CA MET A 230 -22.13 -11.47 3.18
C MET A 230 -22.33 -11.00 1.74
N ASN A 231 -23.36 -11.53 1.07
CA ASN A 231 -23.73 -11.19 -0.32
C ASN A 231 -25.22 -10.84 -0.37
N VAL A 232 -25.56 -9.57 -0.10
CA VAL A 232 -26.95 -9.07 0.03
C VAL A 232 -27.20 -7.77 -0.73
N GLN A 233 -26.28 -7.37 -1.62
CA GLN A 233 -26.27 -6.07 -2.27
C GLN A 233 -27.41 -5.80 -3.24
N ASP A 234 -28.15 -6.82 -3.72
CA ASP A 234 -29.09 -6.70 -4.85
C ASP A 234 -30.05 -5.50 -4.75
N ARG A 235 -30.66 -5.30 -3.58
CA ARG A 235 -31.64 -4.22 -3.29
C ARG A 235 -31.13 -3.22 -2.26
N LEU A 236 -29.84 -3.30 -1.91
CA LEU A 236 -29.27 -2.51 -0.82
C LEU A 236 -29.08 -1.05 -1.27
N VAL A 237 -29.85 -0.15 -0.64
CA VAL A 237 -29.85 1.28 -0.98
C VAL A 237 -29.16 2.15 0.08
N ALA A 238 -29.16 1.71 1.34
CA ALA A 238 -28.56 2.47 2.43
C ALA A 238 -27.75 1.60 3.38
N LEU A 239 -26.71 2.20 3.93
CA LEU A 239 -25.85 1.67 4.98
C LEU A 239 -25.75 2.72 6.09
N HIS A 240 -25.92 2.30 7.33
CA HIS A 240 -25.87 3.14 8.51
C HIS A 240 -24.72 2.70 9.40
N ASP A 241 -23.69 3.52 9.51
CA ASP A 241 -22.57 3.36 10.44
C ASP A 241 -22.91 4.10 11.73
N LEU A 242 -23.46 3.38 12.72
CA LEU A 242 -23.95 3.97 13.97
C LEU A 242 -22.83 4.23 14.97
N ASP A 243 -21.76 3.46 14.89
CA ASP A 243 -20.54 3.63 15.68
C ASP A 243 -19.29 3.57 14.82
N ALA A 244 -18.23 4.21 15.30
CA ALA A 244 -16.92 4.21 14.67
C ALA A 244 -16.20 2.87 14.96
N PRO A 245 -15.77 2.09 13.96
CA PRO A 245 -14.91 0.94 14.17
C PRO A 245 -13.50 1.38 14.57
N TRP A 246 -12.67 0.43 15.03
CA TRP A 246 -11.28 0.72 15.40
C TRP A 246 -10.34 0.92 14.20
N ARG A 247 -10.64 0.24 13.08
CA ARG A 247 -9.74 0.17 11.93
C ARG A 247 -10.37 0.79 10.69
N PRO A 248 -9.62 1.57 9.91
CA PRO A 248 -10.11 2.09 8.62
C PRO A 248 -10.56 0.99 7.66
N GLY A 249 -9.86 -0.16 7.64
CA GLY A 249 -10.23 -1.30 6.83
C GLY A 249 -11.62 -1.87 7.14
N ASP A 250 -12.12 -1.71 8.38
CA ASP A 250 -13.46 -2.13 8.75
C ASP A 250 -14.51 -1.23 8.09
N LEU A 251 -14.26 0.09 7.96
CA LEU A 251 -15.12 1.00 7.19
C LEU A 251 -15.16 0.63 5.71
N GLU A 252 -14.03 0.28 5.13
CA GLU A 252 -13.97 -0.19 3.74
C GLU A 252 -14.72 -1.51 3.58
N GLN A 253 -14.59 -2.43 4.54
CA GLN A 253 -15.36 -3.67 4.53
C GLN A 253 -16.86 -3.42 4.63
N ARG A 254 -17.32 -2.52 5.53
CA ARG A 254 -18.72 -2.11 5.64
C ARG A 254 -19.20 -1.51 4.32
N SER A 255 -18.53 -0.49 3.80
CA SER A 255 -18.87 0.18 2.54
C SER A 255 -18.83 -0.76 1.33
N GLY A 256 -17.90 -1.71 1.30
CA GLY A 256 -17.81 -2.75 0.27
C GLY A 256 -18.98 -3.75 0.26
N ARG A 257 -19.91 -3.69 1.23
CA ARG A 257 -21.16 -4.47 1.19
C ARG A 257 -22.20 -3.83 0.29
N ILE A 258 -22.20 -2.52 0.19
CA ILE A 258 -23.16 -1.74 -0.61
C ILE A 258 -22.57 -1.28 -1.95
N ILE A 259 -21.31 -0.81 -1.97
CA ILE A 259 -20.59 -0.41 -3.18
C ILE A 259 -20.04 -1.68 -3.85
N ARG A 260 -20.91 -2.44 -4.50
CA ARG A 260 -20.55 -3.76 -5.02
C ARG A 260 -21.27 -4.06 -6.33
N GLN A 261 -20.60 -4.80 -7.20
CA GLN A 261 -21.22 -5.34 -8.43
C GLN A 261 -22.47 -6.17 -8.10
N GLY A 262 -23.51 -6.06 -8.94
CA GLY A 262 -24.79 -6.74 -8.75
C GLY A 262 -25.77 -5.97 -7.86
N ASN A 263 -25.43 -4.80 -7.35
CA ASN A 263 -26.40 -3.88 -6.78
C ASN A 263 -27.23 -3.26 -7.90
N ARG A 264 -28.56 -3.29 -7.77
CA ARG A 264 -29.49 -2.76 -8.78
C ARG A 264 -29.65 -1.25 -8.75
N ASN A 265 -29.30 -0.63 -7.63
CA ASN A 265 -29.38 0.82 -7.47
C ASN A 265 -28.19 1.49 -8.16
N LYS A 266 -28.45 2.56 -8.89
CA LYS A 266 -27.38 3.39 -9.49
C LYS A 266 -26.66 4.24 -8.46
N GLN A 267 -27.36 4.64 -7.41
CA GLN A 267 -26.86 5.46 -6.31
C GLN A 267 -27.24 4.80 -4.99
N VAL A 268 -26.35 4.87 -4.00
CA VAL A 268 -26.53 4.34 -2.67
C VAL A 268 -26.10 5.35 -1.62
N HIS A 269 -26.66 5.26 -0.42
CA HIS A 269 -26.45 6.22 0.65
C HIS A 269 -25.71 5.58 1.82
N ILE A 270 -24.64 6.21 2.29
CA ILE A 270 -23.89 5.79 3.47
C ILE A 270 -24.00 6.87 4.53
N PHE A 271 -24.70 6.56 5.63
CA PHE A 271 -24.90 7.46 6.75
C PHE A 271 -23.89 7.17 7.84
N ARG A 272 -23.16 8.18 8.28
CA ARG A 272 -22.26 8.14 9.43
C ARG A 272 -22.82 9.01 10.53
N TYR A 273 -23.08 8.40 11.69
CA TYR A 273 -23.69 9.07 12.84
C TYR A 273 -22.63 9.42 13.86
N VAL A 274 -22.62 10.67 14.29
CA VAL A 274 -21.59 11.23 15.18
C VAL A 274 -22.27 12.05 16.28
N THR A 275 -21.90 11.82 17.54
CA THR A 275 -22.26 12.72 18.64
C THR A 275 -21.12 13.72 18.85
N GLU A 276 -21.39 15.01 18.63
CA GLU A 276 -20.40 16.07 18.74
C GLU A 276 -19.83 16.19 20.17
N ALA A 277 -18.62 16.69 20.31
CA ALA A 277 -17.93 16.90 21.59
C ALA A 277 -17.87 15.65 22.50
N THR A 278 -17.83 14.45 21.91
CA THR A 278 -17.67 13.19 22.61
C THR A 278 -16.52 12.36 22.01
N PHE A 279 -16.20 11.24 22.65
CA PHE A 279 -15.23 10.26 22.14
C PHE A 279 -15.57 9.77 20.71
N ASP A 280 -16.85 9.79 20.34
CA ASP A 280 -17.31 9.37 19.03
C ASP A 280 -16.77 10.29 17.91
N ALA A 281 -16.90 11.61 18.07
CA ALA A 281 -16.37 12.58 17.12
C ALA A 281 -14.86 12.45 16.92
N TYR A 282 -14.13 12.28 18.02
CA TYR A 282 -12.69 12.07 17.99
C TYR A 282 -12.29 10.79 17.22
N LEU A 283 -12.98 9.68 17.46
CA LEU A 283 -12.69 8.42 16.79
C LEU A 283 -12.98 8.48 15.29
N TRP A 284 -14.07 9.11 14.88
CA TRP A 284 -14.37 9.32 13.46
C TRP A 284 -13.28 10.15 12.77
N GLN A 285 -12.80 11.21 13.41
CA GLN A 285 -11.72 12.03 12.88
C GLN A 285 -10.40 11.26 12.79
N THR A 286 -10.08 10.47 13.82
CA THR A 286 -8.89 9.61 13.84
C THR A 286 -8.94 8.57 12.72
N LEU A 287 -10.10 7.95 12.48
CA LEU A 287 -10.30 7.00 11.37
C LEU A 287 -10.11 7.67 10.02
N GLU A 288 -10.65 8.87 9.83
CA GLU A 288 -10.48 9.61 8.58
C GLU A 288 -9.01 9.93 8.30
N ASN A 289 -8.26 10.35 9.31
CA ASN A 289 -6.84 10.63 9.21
C ASN A 289 -6.03 9.36 8.87
N LYS A 290 -6.33 8.25 9.56
CA LYS A 290 -5.72 6.93 9.25
C LYS A 290 -6.04 6.50 7.81
N GLN A 291 -7.27 6.68 7.35
CA GLN A 291 -7.70 6.33 6.00
C GLN A 291 -6.98 7.16 4.93
N LYS A 292 -6.88 8.49 5.14
CA LYS A 292 -6.12 9.39 4.25
C LYS A 292 -4.66 8.94 4.14
N PHE A 293 -4.04 8.59 5.26
CA PHE A 293 -2.68 8.11 5.31
C PHE A 293 -2.48 6.78 4.55
N ILE A 294 -3.33 5.77 4.81
CA ILE A 294 -3.29 4.47 4.11
C ILE A 294 -3.46 4.68 2.60
N SER A 295 -4.41 5.51 2.18
CA SER A 295 -4.65 5.80 0.76
C SER A 295 -3.43 6.43 0.08
N GLN A 296 -2.70 7.31 0.77
CA GLN A 296 -1.46 7.90 0.27
C GLN A 296 -0.36 6.86 0.06
N ILE A 297 -0.22 5.90 0.99
CA ILE A 297 0.75 4.80 0.88
C ILE A 297 0.38 3.88 -0.29
N MET A 298 -0.87 3.43 -0.35
CA MET A 298 -1.34 2.45 -1.33
C MET A 298 -1.33 2.98 -2.76
N THR A 299 -1.66 4.25 -2.97
CA THR A 299 -1.65 4.86 -4.31
C THR A 299 -0.26 5.23 -4.82
N SER A 300 0.78 5.03 -4.03
CA SER A 300 2.18 5.28 -4.40
C SER A 300 2.49 6.71 -4.88
N LYS A 301 1.61 7.64 -4.62
CA LYS A 301 1.86 9.05 -4.99
C LYS A 301 2.95 9.68 -4.13
N SER A 302 3.38 8.97 -3.07
CA SER A 302 4.48 9.45 -2.24
C SER A 302 4.98 8.36 -1.26
N PRO A 303 6.23 7.87 -1.31
CA PRO A 303 6.79 6.96 -0.31
C PRO A 303 7.21 7.71 0.96
N VAL A 304 6.61 7.40 2.10
CA VAL A 304 7.03 7.87 3.43
C VAL A 304 8.13 6.97 3.96
N ARG A 305 9.18 7.52 4.54
CA ARG A 305 10.26 6.75 5.18
C ARG A 305 9.94 6.33 6.61
N SER A 306 9.02 6.99 7.27
CA SER A 306 8.62 6.68 8.65
C SER A 306 7.10 6.65 8.77
N CYS A 307 6.57 5.59 9.33
CA CYS A 307 5.19 5.45 9.75
C CYS A 307 5.17 5.30 11.27
N GLU A 308 4.45 6.15 11.96
CA GLU A 308 4.11 5.91 13.35
C GLU A 308 3.05 4.82 13.40
N ASP A 309 3.27 3.86 14.29
CA ASP A 309 2.32 2.79 14.54
C ASP A 309 1.14 3.40 15.31
N ILE A 310 0.03 3.66 14.58
CA ILE A 310 -1.17 4.29 15.14
C ILE A 310 -2.13 3.22 15.68
N ASP A 311 -1.61 2.10 16.12
CA ASP A 311 -2.40 0.96 16.66
C ASP A 311 -2.69 1.12 18.16
N GLU A 312 -2.79 2.36 18.66
CA GLU A 312 -3.24 2.60 20.02
C GLU A 312 -4.74 2.37 20.13
N THR A 313 -5.11 1.29 20.80
CA THR A 313 -6.51 0.92 21.10
C THR A 313 -7.09 1.69 22.28
N ALA A 314 -6.27 2.47 22.98
CA ALA A 314 -6.68 3.31 24.11
C ALA A 314 -6.21 4.75 23.88
N LEU A 315 -7.06 5.71 24.25
CA LEU A 315 -6.70 7.12 24.27
C LEU A 315 -5.73 7.38 25.42
N SER A 316 -4.73 8.23 25.18
CA SER A 316 -3.86 8.74 26.25
C SER A 316 -4.63 9.64 27.23
N TYR A 317 -4.09 9.84 28.44
CA TYR A 317 -4.70 10.77 29.39
C TYR A 317 -4.85 12.19 28.83
N ALA A 318 -3.85 12.65 28.09
CA ALA A 318 -3.86 13.96 27.49
C ALA A 318 -4.96 14.11 26.43
N GLU A 319 -5.17 13.11 25.58
CA GLU A 319 -6.24 13.09 24.58
C GLU A 319 -7.62 13.08 25.23
N ILE A 320 -7.82 12.30 26.30
CA ILE A 320 -9.07 12.29 27.05
C ILE A 320 -9.34 13.64 27.70
N LYS A 321 -8.35 14.21 28.39
CA LYS A 321 -8.47 15.53 29.03
C LYS A 321 -8.83 16.62 28.05
N ALA A 322 -8.19 16.60 26.90
CA ALA A 322 -8.37 17.57 25.85
C ALA A 322 -9.75 17.43 25.19
N LEU A 323 -10.23 16.22 24.95
CA LEU A 323 -11.59 15.92 24.49
C LEU A 323 -12.67 16.48 25.42
N CYS A 324 -12.47 16.27 26.74
CA CYS A 324 -13.42 16.71 27.77
C CYS A 324 -13.43 18.22 27.96
N ALA A 325 -12.32 18.91 27.66
CA ALA A 325 -12.23 20.36 27.74
C ALA A 325 -12.89 21.09 26.56
N GLY A 326 -13.25 20.38 25.49
CA GLY A 326 -13.79 21.00 24.26
C GLY A 326 -12.77 21.92 23.57
N ASP A 327 -11.48 21.59 23.66
CA ASP A 327 -10.39 22.48 23.28
C ASP A 327 -10.14 22.48 21.78
N GLU A 328 -10.38 23.62 21.11
CA GLU A 328 -10.15 23.81 19.68
C GLU A 328 -8.70 23.52 19.26
N ARG A 329 -7.74 23.59 20.17
CA ARG A 329 -6.31 23.29 19.92
C ARG A 329 -6.09 21.83 19.52
N ILE A 330 -7.00 20.94 19.88
CA ILE A 330 -6.91 19.52 19.49
C ILE A 330 -7.20 19.38 18.01
N LYS A 331 -8.20 20.10 17.51
CA LYS A 331 -8.51 20.11 16.08
C LYS A 331 -7.32 20.68 15.29
N GLU A 332 -6.77 21.81 15.78
CA GLU A 332 -5.56 22.39 15.19
C GLU A 332 -4.39 21.40 15.19
N LYS A 333 -4.15 20.69 16.32
CA LYS A 333 -3.13 19.66 16.39
C LYS A 333 -3.33 18.55 15.37
N MET A 334 -4.55 18.02 15.25
CA MET A 334 -4.85 16.92 14.31
C MET A 334 -4.68 17.34 12.85
N ASP A 335 -5.08 18.55 12.50
CA ASP A 335 -4.89 19.10 11.15
C ASP A 335 -3.38 19.29 10.86
N LEU A 336 -2.62 19.76 11.86
CA LEU A 336 -1.15 19.89 11.76
C LEU A 336 -0.44 18.54 11.70
N ASP A 337 -0.89 17.52 12.44
CA ASP A 337 -0.32 16.16 12.36
C ASP A 337 -0.41 15.63 10.92
N VAL A 338 -1.55 15.80 10.26
CA VAL A 338 -1.75 15.40 8.86
C VAL A 338 -0.86 16.20 7.91
N ASP A 339 -0.81 17.52 8.09
CA ASP A 339 -0.03 18.41 7.23
C ASP A 339 1.47 18.17 7.37
N VAL A 340 1.97 18.02 8.61
CA VAL A 340 3.39 17.73 8.89
C VAL A 340 3.76 16.36 8.34
N ALA A 341 2.91 15.34 8.51
CA ALA A 341 3.13 14.01 7.94
C ALA A 341 3.22 14.10 6.40
N ARG A 342 2.32 14.85 5.75
CA ARG A 342 2.34 15.08 4.30
C ARG A 342 3.61 15.77 3.84
N LEU A 343 4.03 16.83 4.52
CA LEU A 343 5.23 17.59 4.17
C LEU A 343 6.52 16.81 4.39
N LYS A 344 6.63 16.05 5.48
CA LYS A 344 7.74 15.11 5.73
C LYS A 344 7.85 14.08 4.61
N LEU A 345 6.72 13.60 4.12
CA LEU A 345 6.61 12.69 3.00
C LEU A 345 7.14 13.30 1.71
N MET A 346 6.70 14.51 1.37
CA MET A 346 7.15 15.23 0.19
C MET A 346 8.66 15.49 0.25
N LYS A 347 9.20 15.81 1.44
CA LYS A 347 10.63 15.98 1.67
C LYS A 347 11.40 14.68 1.45
N ALA A 348 10.92 13.56 1.96
CA ALA A 348 11.54 12.24 1.76
C ALA A 348 11.58 11.85 0.26
N ASN A 349 10.51 12.15 -0.49
CA ASN A 349 10.48 11.96 -1.93
C ASN A 349 11.49 12.81 -2.68
N HIS A 350 11.55 14.10 -2.32
CA HIS A 350 12.54 15.00 -2.90
C HIS A 350 13.98 14.49 -2.64
N GLN A 351 14.28 14.05 -1.42
CA GLN A 351 15.57 13.44 -1.10
C GLN A 351 15.85 12.16 -1.91
N SER A 352 14.85 11.29 -2.07
CA SER A 352 15.00 10.09 -2.90
C SER A 352 15.24 10.42 -4.38
N GLN A 353 14.62 11.48 -4.90
CA GLN A 353 14.90 11.97 -6.26
C GLN A 353 16.33 12.52 -6.36
N GLN A 354 16.81 13.26 -5.35
CA GLN A 354 18.18 13.75 -5.31
C GLN A 354 19.20 12.59 -5.33
N TYR A 355 19.00 11.54 -4.55
CA TYR A 355 19.87 10.36 -4.57
C TYR A 355 19.85 9.62 -5.92
N ARG A 356 18.68 9.52 -6.57
CA ARG A 356 18.59 8.94 -7.93
C ARG A 356 19.33 9.78 -8.97
N LEU A 357 19.21 11.11 -8.88
CA LEU A 357 19.96 12.02 -9.75
C LEU A 357 21.46 11.86 -9.55
N GLU A 358 21.91 11.78 -8.29
CA GLU A 358 23.31 11.56 -7.96
C GLU A 358 23.83 10.22 -8.52
N ASP A 359 23.11 9.12 -8.32
CA ASP A 359 23.49 7.80 -8.85
C ASP A 359 23.52 7.78 -10.40
N ASN A 360 22.54 8.44 -11.03
CA ASN A 360 22.52 8.60 -12.49
C ASN A 360 23.74 9.38 -12.98
N ILE A 361 24.11 10.49 -12.32
CA ILE A 361 25.26 11.33 -12.70
C ILE A 361 26.57 10.59 -12.48
N LEU A 362 26.70 9.85 -11.37
CA LEU A 362 27.95 9.20 -10.99
C LEU A 362 28.20 7.87 -11.72
N ARG A 363 27.13 7.14 -12.07
CA ARG A 363 27.23 5.80 -12.64
C ARG A 363 26.56 5.65 -13.99
N HIS A 364 25.24 5.85 -14.07
CA HIS A 364 24.47 5.50 -15.26
C HIS A 364 24.84 6.33 -16.49
N PHE A 365 24.93 7.64 -16.38
CA PHE A 365 25.31 8.48 -17.54
C PHE A 365 26.74 8.21 -17.98
N PRO A 366 27.78 8.16 -17.13
CA PRO A 366 29.13 7.84 -17.54
C PRO A 366 29.25 6.49 -18.24
N GLU A 367 28.62 5.44 -17.70
CA GLU A 367 28.62 4.10 -18.31
C GLU A 367 27.99 4.10 -19.71
N GLN A 368 26.83 4.74 -19.86
CA GLN A 368 26.14 4.81 -21.14
C GLN A 368 26.87 5.67 -22.14
N ILE A 369 27.48 6.78 -21.71
CA ILE A 369 28.30 7.65 -22.55
C ILE A 369 29.50 6.87 -23.09
N GLU A 370 30.22 6.15 -22.23
CA GLU A 370 31.38 5.36 -22.64
C GLU A 370 30.99 4.22 -23.59
N GLN A 371 29.90 3.55 -23.31
CA GLN A 371 29.36 2.52 -24.21
C GLN A 371 29.03 3.08 -25.60
N ASN A 372 28.32 4.24 -25.66
CA ASN A 372 27.95 4.84 -26.94
C ASN A 372 29.18 5.38 -27.69
N LYS A 373 30.20 5.92 -26.99
CA LYS A 373 31.50 6.24 -27.59
C LYS A 373 32.18 5.02 -28.19
N GLY A 374 32.14 3.89 -27.49
CA GLY A 374 32.64 2.61 -28.00
C GLY A 374 31.91 2.16 -29.26
N PHE A 375 30.59 2.32 -29.33
CA PHE A 375 29.81 2.02 -30.53
C PHE A 375 30.16 2.96 -31.70
N ILE A 376 30.33 4.27 -31.45
CA ILE A 376 30.74 5.24 -32.47
C ILE A 376 32.09 4.84 -33.04
N ALA A 377 33.10 4.60 -32.20
CA ALA A 377 34.43 4.17 -32.62
C ALA A 377 34.39 2.84 -33.40
N GLY A 378 33.55 1.89 -32.94
CA GLY A 378 33.34 0.62 -33.65
C GLY A 378 32.74 0.79 -35.03
N PHE A 379 31.65 1.60 -35.15
CA PHE A 379 31.07 1.91 -36.47
C PHE A 379 32.01 2.64 -37.41
N GLN A 380 32.80 3.61 -36.90
CA GLN A 380 33.78 4.32 -37.68
C GLN A 380 34.87 3.39 -38.24
N ALA A 381 35.37 2.47 -37.40
CA ALA A 381 36.36 1.47 -37.84
C ALA A 381 35.75 0.50 -38.90
N ASP A 382 34.50 0.07 -38.71
CA ASP A 382 33.85 -0.80 -39.69
C ASP A 382 33.55 -0.08 -41.01
N MET A 383 33.18 1.20 -40.96
CA MET A 383 33.04 2.02 -42.19
C MET A 383 34.37 2.20 -42.90
N GLN A 384 35.48 2.36 -42.18
CA GLN A 384 36.81 2.39 -42.77
C GLN A 384 37.15 1.06 -43.46
N THR A 385 36.88 -0.08 -42.79
CA THR A 385 37.05 -1.41 -43.38
C THR A 385 36.21 -1.57 -44.66
N LEU A 386 34.97 -1.04 -44.66
CA LEU A 386 34.12 -1.07 -45.84
C LEU A 386 34.67 -0.21 -46.99
N ALA A 387 35.26 0.93 -46.67
CA ALA A 387 35.90 1.82 -47.67
C ALA A 387 37.19 1.22 -48.27
N GLU A 388 37.93 0.43 -47.51
CA GLU A 388 39.11 -0.31 -47.98
C GLU A 388 38.75 -1.48 -48.91
N HIS A 389 37.47 -1.98 -48.81
CA HIS A 389 36.95 -3.05 -49.64
C HIS A 389 35.71 -2.60 -50.44
N PRO A 390 35.89 -1.65 -51.41
CA PRO A 390 34.78 -1.06 -52.11
C PRO A 390 34.09 -2.08 -53.08
N HIS A 391 32.86 -1.80 -53.46
CA HIS A 391 32.22 -2.50 -54.56
C HIS A 391 32.95 -2.11 -55.87
N PRO A 392 33.26 -3.08 -56.75
CA PRO A 392 33.71 -2.78 -58.11
C PRO A 392 32.63 -1.99 -58.87
N GLN A 393 33.05 -1.08 -59.75
CA GLN A 393 32.12 -0.24 -60.54
C GLN A 393 31.16 -1.08 -61.41
N ASP A 394 31.62 -2.21 -61.89
CA ASP A 394 30.84 -3.13 -62.74
C ASP A 394 30.93 -4.56 -62.16
N GLY A 395 30.28 -4.85 -61.04
CA GLY A 395 30.28 -6.22 -60.58
C GLY A 395 30.08 -6.46 -59.12
N PHE A 396 30.31 -7.69 -58.70
CA PHE A 396 30.26 -8.18 -57.33
C PHE A 396 31.64 -8.13 -56.68
N ALA A 397 31.68 -7.73 -55.40
CA ALA A 397 32.97 -7.58 -54.69
C ALA A 397 33.70 -8.90 -54.41
N GLY A 398 33.10 -10.04 -54.75
CA GLY A 398 33.58 -11.37 -54.37
C GLY A 398 33.27 -11.69 -52.91
N MET A 399 33.02 -12.95 -52.64
CA MET A 399 32.69 -13.45 -51.30
C MET A 399 33.43 -14.77 -51.07
N THR A 400 34.00 -14.94 -49.90
CA THR A 400 34.57 -16.25 -49.53
C THR A 400 33.52 -17.01 -48.72
N VAL A 401 33.15 -18.21 -49.20
CA VAL A 401 32.23 -19.10 -48.46
C VAL A 401 32.89 -20.45 -48.35
N ARG A 402 33.08 -20.95 -47.12
CA ARG A 402 33.73 -22.25 -46.84
C ARG A 402 35.13 -22.45 -47.43
N GLY A 403 35.84 -21.38 -47.62
CA GLY A 403 37.19 -21.38 -48.20
C GLY A 403 37.21 -21.13 -49.70
N ASP A 404 36.10 -21.23 -50.41
CA ASP A 404 35.99 -20.96 -51.84
C ASP A 404 35.80 -19.47 -52.09
N VAL A 405 36.60 -18.89 -52.93
CA VAL A 405 36.51 -17.48 -53.37
C VAL A 405 35.56 -17.41 -54.56
N LEU A 406 34.38 -16.82 -54.36
CA LEU A 406 33.33 -16.69 -55.35
C LEU A 406 33.29 -15.25 -55.89
N THR A 407 33.58 -15.09 -57.16
CA THR A 407 33.57 -13.78 -57.84
C THR A 407 32.28 -13.50 -58.58
N ASP A 408 31.45 -14.54 -58.77
CA ASP A 408 30.14 -14.41 -59.40
C ASP A 408 29.02 -14.31 -58.34
N LYS A 409 28.09 -13.38 -58.56
CA LYS A 409 27.02 -13.07 -57.64
C LYS A 409 26.01 -14.23 -57.46
N GLU A 410 25.72 -14.97 -58.54
CA GLU A 410 24.77 -16.08 -58.49
C GLU A 410 25.36 -17.25 -57.71
N ASN A 411 26.64 -17.58 -57.98
CA ASN A 411 27.33 -18.65 -57.30
C ASN A 411 27.55 -18.33 -55.82
N ALA A 412 27.84 -17.08 -55.46
CA ALA A 412 28.00 -16.64 -54.06
C ALA A 412 26.67 -16.74 -53.29
N GLY A 413 25.56 -16.30 -53.90
CA GLY A 413 24.22 -16.44 -53.32
C GLY A 413 23.79 -17.88 -53.13
N ALA A 414 24.08 -18.74 -54.10
CA ALA A 414 23.78 -20.20 -54.03
C ALA A 414 24.60 -20.86 -52.92
N ALA A 415 25.90 -20.59 -52.84
CA ALA A 415 26.78 -21.13 -51.77
C ALA A 415 26.34 -20.70 -50.37
N LEU A 416 25.84 -19.45 -50.24
CA LEU A 416 25.32 -18.97 -48.96
C LEU A 416 24.04 -19.74 -48.54
N VAL A 417 23.12 -20.01 -49.48
CA VAL A 417 21.92 -20.79 -49.22
C VAL A 417 22.25 -22.26 -48.92
N ASP A 418 23.28 -22.81 -49.59
CA ASP A 418 23.75 -24.18 -49.26
C ASP A 418 24.42 -24.23 -47.88
N ALA A 419 25.16 -23.19 -47.49
CA ALA A 419 25.70 -23.07 -46.14
C ALA A 419 24.58 -23.04 -45.08
N MET A 420 23.45 -22.37 -45.36
CA MET A 420 22.31 -22.35 -44.45
C MET A 420 21.72 -23.74 -44.19
N LYS A 421 21.67 -24.62 -45.20
CA LYS A 421 21.08 -25.98 -45.05
C LYS A 421 21.87 -26.87 -44.07
N GLU A 422 23.13 -26.58 -43.84
CA GLU A 422 24.01 -27.38 -42.99
C GLU A 422 24.03 -26.91 -41.55
N VAL A 423 23.69 -25.66 -41.31
CA VAL A 423 23.64 -25.11 -39.94
C VAL A 423 22.35 -25.57 -39.26
N LYS A 424 22.51 -26.44 -38.24
CA LYS A 424 21.40 -27.05 -37.48
C LYS A 424 21.38 -26.62 -36.01
N GLY A 425 22.33 -25.79 -35.59
CA GLY A 425 22.50 -25.41 -34.18
C GLY A 425 22.33 -23.92 -33.93
N LEU A 426 22.22 -23.58 -32.65
CA LEU A 426 22.14 -22.19 -32.16
C LEU A 426 23.51 -21.52 -32.03
N GLU A 427 24.61 -22.28 -32.16
CA GLU A 427 25.97 -21.73 -32.08
C GLU A 427 26.37 -21.10 -33.41
N PRO A 428 27.07 -19.95 -33.39
CA PRO A 428 27.57 -19.29 -34.59
C PRO A 428 28.60 -20.15 -35.34
N VAL A 429 28.29 -20.51 -36.56
CA VAL A 429 29.19 -21.28 -37.44
C VAL A 429 29.89 -20.31 -38.40
N PRO A 430 31.21 -20.17 -38.34
CA PRO A 430 31.93 -19.34 -39.31
C PRO A 430 31.82 -19.94 -40.69
N ILE A 431 31.41 -19.12 -41.69
CA ILE A 431 31.18 -19.56 -43.06
C ILE A 431 32.06 -18.86 -44.09
N GLY A 432 32.82 -17.81 -43.72
CA GLY A 432 33.70 -17.11 -44.66
C GLY A 432 33.84 -15.63 -44.38
N SER A 433 34.03 -14.83 -45.40
CA SER A 433 34.21 -13.38 -45.30
C SER A 433 33.59 -12.64 -46.49
N TYR A 434 33.17 -11.39 -46.27
CA TYR A 434 32.64 -10.51 -47.26
C TYR A 434 33.06 -9.06 -47.00
N ARG A 435 33.69 -8.40 -47.94
CA ARG A 435 34.13 -6.98 -47.89
C ARG A 435 34.87 -6.65 -46.56
N GLY A 436 35.80 -7.49 -46.16
CA GLY A 436 36.60 -7.32 -44.96
C GLY A 436 35.94 -7.80 -43.67
N PHE A 437 34.64 -8.19 -43.69
CA PHE A 437 33.92 -8.69 -42.54
C PHE A 437 33.92 -10.22 -42.50
N GLN A 438 34.16 -10.79 -41.32
CA GLN A 438 34.00 -12.23 -41.10
C GLN A 438 32.52 -12.58 -41.02
N MET A 439 32.13 -13.67 -41.67
CA MET A 439 30.75 -14.14 -41.70
C MET A 439 30.55 -15.34 -40.81
N SER A 440 29.55 -15.29 -39.92
CA SER A 440 29.06 -16.44 -39.17
C SER A 440 27.55 -16.58 -39.31
N LEU A 441 27.07 -17.80 -39.35
CA LEU A 441 25.65 -18.12 -39.53
C LEU A 441 25.10 -18.79 -38.28
N THR A 442 23.92 -18.36 -37.85
CA THR A 442 23.18 -18.92 -36.69
C THR A 442 21.76 -19.24 -37.09
N LEU A 443 21.17 -20.25 -36.47
CA LEU A 443 19.76 -20.59 -36.61
C LEU A 443 19.03 -20.12 -35.33
N GLU A 444 18.12 -19.18 -35.48
CA GLU A 444 17.37 -18.57 -34.36
C GLU A 444 15.86 -18.86 -34.46
N ASP A 445 15.09 -18.31 -33.56
CA ASP A 445 13.62 -18.44 -33.48
C ASP A 445 13.16 -19.92 -33.57
N PHE A 446 13.68 -20.76 -32.65
CA PHE A 446 13.38 -22.20 -32.60
C PHE A 446 13.62 -22.94 -33.93
N GLY A 447 14.64 -22.52 -34.70
CA GLY A 447 15.01 -23.17 -35.95
C GLY A 447 14.26 -22.66 -37.19
N LYS A 448 13.62 -21.49 -37.09
CA LYS A 448 12.85 -20.92 -38.20
C LYS A 448 13.57 -19.84 -39.01
N GLN A 449 14.54 -19.13 -38.37
CA GLN A 449 15.18 -17.97 -38.98
C GLN A 449 16.70 -18.15 -39.02
N TYR A 450 17.29 -18.01 -40.18
CA TYR A 450 18.73 -17.96 -40.36
C TYR A 450 19.21 -16.51 -40.23
N VAL A 451 20.20 -16.27 -39.38
CA VAL A 451 20.80 -14.96 -39.15
C VAL A 451 22.28 -15.03 -39.49
N LEU A 452 22.70 -14.20 -40.43
CA LEU A 452 24.10 -13.97 -40.75
C LEU A 452 24.62 -12.81 -39.90
N THR A 453 25.74 -13.03 -39.23
CA THR A 453 26.46 -11.98 -38.50
C THR A 453 27.75 -11.64 -39.25
N LEU A 454 27.85 -10.41 -39.69
CA LEU A 454 29.06 -9.82 -40.25
C LEU A 454 29.85 -9.21 -39.11
N LYS A 455 31.00 -9.77 -38.79
CA LYS A 455 31.83 -9.38 -37.67
C LYS A 455 33.01 -8.52 -38.13
N GLY A 456 32.96 -7.24 -37.75
CA GLY A 456 34.06 -6.30 -37.75
C GLY A 456 34.45 -5.96 -36.33
N LYS A 457 34.65 -4.67 -36.03
CA LYS A 457 34.67 -4.17 -34.64
C LYS A 457 33.28 -4.27 -34.00
N MET A 458 32.26 -4.02 -34.80
CA MET A 458 30.87 -4.25 -34.46
C MET A 458 30.36 -5.58 -35.04
N SER A 459 29.14 -5.95 -34.65
CA SER A 459 28.43 -7.10 -35.22
C SER A 459 27.23 -6.60 -35.99
N HIS A 460 27.15 -6.88 -37.28
CA HIS A 460 26.03 -6.49 -38.13
C HIS A 460 25.21 -7.74 -38.48
N ARG A 461 24.01 -7.81 -37.98
CA ARG A 461 23.13 -8.96 -38.14
C ARG A 461 22.21 -8.77 -39.33
N VAL A 462 22.07 -9.83 -40.13
CA VAL A 462 21.25 -9.86 -41.36
C VAL A 462 20.40 -11.12 -41.34
N GLU A 463 19.10 -10.96 -41.40
CA GLU A 463 18.18 -12.09 -41.57
C GLU A 463 18.22 -12.58 -43.01
N LEU A 464 18.48 -13.88 -43.18
CA LEU A 464 18.54 -14.49 -44.48
C LEU A 464 17.23 -15.20 -44.82
N GLY A 465 16.85 -15.12 -46.11
CA GLY A 465 15.70 -15.81 -46.68
C GLY A 465 16.11 -16.93 -47.63
N LYS A 466 15.13 -17.46 -48.38
CA LYS A 466 15.33 -18.52 -49.36
C LYS A 466 15.87 -18.02 -50.71
N ASP A 467 15.77 -16.73 -50.97
CA ASP A 467 16.22 -16.14 -52.24
C ASP A 467 17.71 -15.79 -52.18
N PRO A 468 18.57 -16.44 -52.99
CA PRO A 468 20.01 -16.19 -53.02
C PRO A 468 20.40 -14.72 -53.33
N ARG A 469 19.74 -14.10 -54.32
CA ARG A 469 19.99 -12.72 -54.70
C ARG A 469 19.53 -11.73 -53.64
N GLY A 470 18.35 -11.97 -53.05
CA GLY A 470 17.80 -11.17 -51.97
C GLY A 470 18.65 -11.18 -50.74
N ASN A 471 19.32 -12.27 -50.42
CA ASN A 471 20.25 -12.35 -49.30
C ASN A 471 21.47 -11.46 -49.48
N LEU A 472 22.09 -11.41 -50.66
CA LEU A 472 23.22 -10.51 -50.96
C LEU A 472 22.82 -9.04 -50.86
N ILE A 473 21.62 -8.71 -51.38
CA ILE A 473 21.09 -7.33 -51.27
C ILE A 473 20.89 -6.94 -49.80
N ARG A 474 20.37 -7.85 -48.97
CA ARG A 474 20.21 -7.59 -47.51
C ARG A 474 21.55 -7.38 -46.81
N ILE A 475 22.57 -8.15 -47.18
CA ILE A 475 23.91 -8.01 -46.67
C ILE A 475 24.48 -6.63 -47.02
N ASP A 476 24.40 -6.25 -48.32
CA ASP A 476 24.88 -4.96 -48.80
C ASP A 476 24.13 -3.79 -48.15
N ASN A 477 22.81 -3.90 -48.03
CA ASN A 477 21.98 -2.89 -47.32
C ASN A 477 22.34 -2.79 -45.83
N ALA A 478 22.65 -3.89 -45.17
CA ALA A 478 23.09 -3.87 -43.77
C ALA A 478 24.46 -3.18 -43.61
N LEU A 479 25.37 -3.34 -44.54
CA LEU A 479 26.67 -2.63 -44.53
C LEU A 479 26.48 -1.14 -44.93
N ALA A 480 25.72 -0.82 -45.97
CA ALA A 480 25.39 0.54 -46.38
C ALA A 480 24.64 1.32 -45.29
N GLY A 481 23.81 0.67 -44.49
CA GLY A 481 23.07 1.28 -43.39
C GLY A 481 23.91 1.64 -42.16
N MET A 482 25.23 1.42 -42.15
CA MET A 482 26.08 1.73 -40.99
C MET A 482 26.11 3.23 -40.68
N GLU A 483 26.16 4.09 -41.70
CA GLU A 483 26.16 5.55 -41.55
C GLU A 483 24.93 6.05 -40.80
N THR A 484 23.74 5.55 -41.18
CA THR A 484 22.49 5.91 -40.50
C THR A 484 22.48 5.43 -39.06
N ARG A 485 23.02 4.24 -38.77
CA ARG A 485 23.14 3.72 -37.40
C ARG A 485 24.14 4.51 -36.57
N LEU A 486 25.25 4.92 -37.15
CA LEU A 486 26.23 5.80 -36.51
C LEU A 486 25.58 7.13 -36.13
N ALA A 487 24.84 7.77 -37.05
CA ALA A 487 24.15 9.03 -36.78
C ALA A 487 23.18 8.90 -35.60
N ARG A 488 22.39 7.80 -35.52
CA ARG A 488 21.48 7.53 -34.38
C ARG A 488 22.23 7.37 -33.06
N VAL A 489 23.40 6.74 -33.06
CA VAL A 489 24.20 6.60 -31.83
C VAL A 489 24.78 7.94 -31.41
N GLN A 490 25.17 8.80 -32.35
CA GLN A 490 25.62 10.17 -32.07
C GLN A 490 24.49 11.01 -31.46
N GLU A 491 23.30 11.03 -32.05
CA GLU A 491 22.11 11.70 -31.48
C GLU A 491 21.81 11.22 -30.08
N LYS A 492 21.92 9.90 -29.84
CA LYS A 492 21.73 9.33 -28.51
C LYS A 492 22.78 9.80 -27.51
N LEU A 493 24.03 9.90 -27.94
CA LEU A 493 25.13 10.42 -27.10
C LEU A 493 24.88 11.87 -26.72
N ASP A 494 24.47 12.72 -27.67
CA ASP A 494 24.16 14.13 -27.44
C ASP A 494 22.98 14.27 -26.48
N SER A 495 21.93 13.44 -26.64
CA SER A 495 20.81 13.39 -25.72
C SER A 495 21.24 12.99 -24.30
N LEU A 496 22.15 12.03 -24.15
CA LEU A 496 22.67 11.62 -22.84
C LEU A 496 23.46 12.77 -22.16
N TYR A 497 24.24 13.54 -22.90
CA TYR A 497 24.89 14.72 -22.33
C TYR A 497 23.89 15.78 -21.87
N ALA A 498 22.87 16.08 -22.67
CA ALA A 498 21.83 17.03 -22.31
C ALA A 498 21.06 16.58 -21.07
N GLN A 499 20.71 15.28 -20.96
CA GLN A 499 20.07 14.71 -19.79
C GLN A 499 20.97 14.78 -18.55
N MET A 500 22.26 14.49 -18.68
CA MET A 500 23.23 14.58 -17.58
C MET A 500 23.38 16.03 -17.08
N ASP A 501 23.42 17.01 -17.99
CA ASP A 501 23.53 18.42 -17.61
C ASP A 501 22.25 18.93 -16.94
N THR A 502 21.09 18.50 -17.42
CA THR A 502 19.80 18.76 -16.73
C THR A 502 19.78 18.15 -15.34
N ALA A 503 20.21 16.89 -15.20
CA ALA A 503 20.28 16.21 -13.91
C ALA A 503 21.22 16.92 -12.93
N LYS A 504 22.40 17.42 -13.41
CA LYS A 504 23.34 18.23 -12.60
C LYS A 504 22.73 19.56 -12.16
N ALA A 505 21.93 20.21 -13.00
CA ALA A 505 21.27 21.47 -12.66
C ALA A 505 20.13 21.28 -11.63
N GLU A 506 19.53 20.09 -11.55
CA GLU A 506 18.50 19.75 -10.58
C GLU A 506 19.10 19.20 -9.26
N LEU A 507 20.31 18.66 -9.30
CA LEU A 507 20.99 18.13 -8.12
C LEU A 507 21.29 19.23 -7.11
N GLY A 508 20.99 19.00 -5.85
CA GLY A 508 21.27 19.92 -4.75
C GLY A 508 20.22 21.03 -4.56
N LYS A 509 19.14 21.05 -5.34
CA LYS A 509 18.04 22.00 -5.09
C LYS A 509 17.38 21.71 -3.74
N PRO A 510 17.16 22.72 -2.91
CA PRO A 510 16.51 22.55 -1.61
C PRO A 510 15.04 22.12 -1.79
N PHE A 511 14.49 21.47 -0.78
CA PHE A 511 13.08 21.10 -0.77
C PHE A 511 12.20 22.38 -0.77
N PRO A 512 11.27 22.56 -1.71
CA PRO A 512 10.55 23.84 -1.87
C PRO A 512 9.70 24.23 -0.66
N GLN A 513 9.19 23.24 0.10
CA GLN A 513 8.30 23.46 1.26
C GLN A 513 9.05 23.24 2.60
N GLU A 514 10.36 23.38 2.63
CA GLU A 514 11.17 23.20 3.85
C GLU A 514 10.75 24.16 4.97
N GLN A 515 10.48 25.41 4.60
CA GLN A 515 10.07 26.44 5.55
C GLN A 515 8.67 26.15 6.13
N GLU A 516 7.72 25.76 5.28
CA GLU A 516 6.37 25.37 5.72
C GLU A 516 6.41 24.16 6.67
N LEU A 517 7.22 23.17 6.34
CA LEU A 517 7.43 22.00 7.20
C LEU A 517 7.99 22.40 8.57
N LYS A 518 8.97 23.29 8.59
CA LYS A 518 9.60 23.77 9.83
C LYS A 518 8.60 24.53 10.72
N GLU A 519 7.82 25.44 10.14
CA GLU A 519 6.82 26.23 10.85
C GLU A 519 5.71 25.35 11.44
N LYS A 520 5.13 24.46 10.61
CA LYS A 520 4.06 23.56 11.06
C LYS A 520 4.57 22.53 12.09
N SER A 521 5.78 22.02 11.94
CA SER A 521 6.38 21.11 12.92
C SER A 521 6.65 21.81 14.27
N ALA A 522 7.10 23.06 14.25
CA ALA A 522 7.30 23.84 15.47
C ALA A 522 5.96 24.12 16.17
N ARG A 523 4.92 24.49 15.43
CA ARG A 523 3.59 24.71 16.00
C ARG A 523 2.98 23.44 16.58
N LEU A 524 3.16 22.30 15.89
CA LEU A 524 2.73 20.99 16.38
C LEU A 524 3.45 20.60 17.67
N ALA A 525 4.77 20.81 17.75
CA ALA A 525 5.54 20.57 18.97
C ALA A 525 5.07 21.46 20.14
N GLN A 526 4.76 22.73 19.85
CA GLN A 526 4.22 23.65 20.84
C GLN A 526 2.84 23.17 21.35
N LEU A 527 1.94 22.76 20.46
CA LEU A 527 0.63 22.21 20.85
C LEU A 527 0.74 20.94 21.67
N ASN A 528 1.70 20.06 21.36
CA ASN A 528 1.95 18.86 22.14
C ASN A 528 2.37 19.19 23.58
N ILE A 529 3.20 20.21 23.75
CA ILE A 529 3.60 20.70 25.08
C ILE A 529 2.40 21.37 25.79
N GLU A 530 1.66 22.24 25.12
CA GLU A 530 0.51 22.96 25.70
C GLU A 530 -0.60 21.99 26.14
N LEU A 531 -0.81 20.91 25.38
CA LEU A 531 -1.81 19.88 25.68
C LEU A 531 -1.28 18.78 26.61
N ASN A 532 -0.01 18.84 27.05
CA ASN A 532 0.65 17.82 27.87
C ASN A 532 0.57 16.39 27.27
N ILE A 533 0.61 16.28 25.93
CA ILE A 533 0.44 15.01 25.22
C ILE A 533 1.75 14.22 25.14
N ASP A 534 2.88 14.86 25.34
CA ASP A 534 4.18 14.18 25.40
C ASP A 534 4.48 13.68 26.83
N ASP A 535 4.08 12.44 27.10
CA ASP A 535 4.59 11.66 28.26
C ASP A 535 6.04 11.15 28.03
N ARG A 536 6.71 11.61 26.97
CA ARG A 536 8.14 11.32 26.73
C ARG A 536 8.97 12.15 27.70
N THR A 537 9.81 11.46 28.45
CA THR A 537 10.76 12.12 29.35
C THR A 537 11.60 13.16 28.58
N PRO A 538 12.00 14.29 29.20
CA PRO A 538 12.76 15.35 28.51
C PRO A 538 14.05 14.90 27.83
N ILE A 539 14.53 13.70 28.11
CA ILE A 539 15.74 13.11 27.53
C ILE A 539 15.49 12.59 26.11
N GLU A 540 14.30 12.07 25.78
CA GLU A 540 13.97 11.58 24.44
C GLU A 540 13.66 12.72 23.45
N ALA A 541 13.06 13.81 23.92
CA ALA A 541 12.83 15.02 23.13
C ALA A 541 14.13 15.77 22.76
N MET A 542 15.17 15.70 23.59
CA MET A 542 16.49 16.30 23.29
C MET A 542 17.30 15.50 22.26
N VAL A 543 17.04 14.21 22.09
CA VAL A 543 17.75 13.38 21.12
C VAL A 543 17.23 13.62 19.68
N GLU A 544 15.93 13.91 19.51
CA GLU A 544 15.38 14.22 18.17
C GLU A 544 15.79 15.61 17.63
N VAL A 545 16.08 16.57 18.52
CA VAL A 545 16.56 17.91 18.12
C VAL A 545 18.06 17.90 17.78
N ALA A 546 18.82 16.93 18.31
CA ALA A 546 20.27 16.83 18.06
C ALA A 546 20.64 16.22 16.70
N ASP A 547 19.70 15.57 16.00
CA ASP A 547 19.93 14.95 14.70
C ASP A 547 19.66 15.90 13.50
N SER A 548 19.36 17.18 13.74
CA SER A 548 18.89 18.11 12.69
C SER A 548 19.88 19.20 12.27
N GLU A 549 21.17 19.19 12.70
CA GLU A 549 22.15 20.13 12.14
C GLU A 549 23.54 19.48 11.88
N PRO A 550 24.06 19.55 10.65
CA PRO A 550 25.47 19.36 10.41
C PRO A 550 26.19 20.73 10.46
N GLU A 551 26.56 21.21 11.63
CA GLU A 551 27.55 22.27 11.71
C GLU A 551 28.98 21.71 11.70
N VAL A 552 29.73 22.23 10.73
CA VAL A 552 31.16 22.11 10.59
C VAL A 552 31.85 22.61 11.86
N ARG A 553 32.46 21.74 12.64
CA ARG A 553 33.53 22.12 13.60
C ARG A 553 34.71 21.18 13.49
N SER A 554 35.78 21.75 12.99
CA SER A 554 37.15 21.25 13.12
C SER A 554 37.57 21.30 14.60
N ALA A 555 38.03 20.19 15.15
CA ALA A 555 39.29 20.02 15.89
C ALA A 555 39.27 18.77 16.81
N VAL A 556 40.18 17.88 16.48
CA VAL A 556 41.07 17.08 17.36
C VAL A 556 40.42 16.44 18.61
N SER A 557 40.15 15.14 18.53
CA SER A 557 40.57 14.17 19.55
C SER A 557 40.46 12.72 19.05
N ALA A 558 41.54 11.98 19.17
CA ALA A 558 41.70 10.60 18.75
C ALA A 558 40.78 9.63 19.50
N LYS A 559 39.97 8.85 18.77
CA LYS A 559 39.46 7.53 19.22
C LYS A 559 39.12 6.64 18.05
N SER A 560 39.83 5.52 18.02
CA SER A 560 39.64 4.23 17.31
C SER A 560 38.64 4.22 16.15
N GLU A 561 39.18 4.23 14.95
CA GLU A 561 38.49 3.99 13.69
C GLU A 561 37.93 2.56 13.64
N ARG A 562 36.62 2.44 13.51
CA ARG A 562 36.03 1.20 13.00
C ARG A 562 36.17 1.20 11.49
N PRO A 563 36.78 0.18 10.87
CA PRO A 563 37.01 0.16 9.43
C PRO A 563 35.67 0.14 8.66
N SER A 564 35.58 1.01 7.65
CA SER A 564 34.45 1.10 6.70
C SER A 564 34.13 -0.25 6.08
N VAL A 565 32.84 -0.50 5.80
CA VAL A 565 32.36 -1.72 5.13
C VAL A 565 33.06 -1.94 3.77
N LEU A 566 33.42 -0.88 3.06
CA LEU A 566 34.20 -0.92 1.83
C LEU A 566 35.62 -1.45 2.03
N ALA A 567 36.27 -1.15 3.15
CA ALA A 567 37.59 -1.69 3.48
C ALA A 567 37.57 -3.21 3.78
N LYS A 568 36.45 -3.73 4.24
CA LYS A 568 36.24 -5.17 4.46
C LYS A 568 35.99 -5.95 3.16
N LEU A 569 35.48 -5.31 2.11
CA LEU A 569 35.23 -5.93 0.81
C LEU A 569 36.52 -6.10 -0.04
N HIS A 570 37.56 -5.34 0.23
CA HIS A 570 38.84 -5.39 -0.46
C HIS A 570 39.96 -6.11 0.32
N ALA A 571 39.65 -6.71 1.49
CA ALA A 571 40.61 -7.52 2.24
C ALA A 571 40.72 -8.93 1.61
N PRO A 572 41.93 -9.45 1.38
CA PRO A 572 42.11 -10.81 0.88
C PRO A 572 41.55 -11.84 1.86
N LEU A 573 40.82 -12.82 1.32
CA LEU A 573 40.24 -13.91 2.09
C LEU A 573 41.35 -14.71 2.82
N PRO A 574 41.16 -15.07 4.10
CA PRO A 574 42.12 -15.89 4.81
C PRO A 574 42.17 -17.29 4.19
N GLN A 575 43.40 -17.77 3.95
CA GLN A 575 43.66 -19.12 3.45
C GLN A 575 43.15 -20.15 4.47
N ARG A 576 42.37 -21.12 4.00
CA ARG A 576 41.89 -22.26 4.78
C ARG A 576 43.06 -23.22 5.03
N ASP A 577 43.51 -23.32 6.27
CA ASP A 577 44.37 -24.39 6.71
C ASP A 577 43.61 -25.73 6.71
N SER A 578 44.16 -26.67 5.96
CA SER A 578 43.70 -28.04 5.87
C SER A 578 44.23 -28.85 7.07
N HIS A 579 43.35 -29.23 7.98
CA HIS A 579 43.64 -30.31 8.93
C HIS A 579 42.86 -31.58 8.57
N PRO A 580 43.48 -32.77 8.73
CA PRO A 580 42.94 -34.04 8.25
C PRO A 580 41.87 -34.62 9.19
N LYS A 581 40.89 -35.28 8.57
CA LYS A 581 39.85 -36.05 9.24
C LYS A 581 40.45 -37.23 9.99
N GLN A 582 40.16 -37.40 11.26
CA GLN A 582 40.16 -38.67 11.96
C GLN A 582 38.74 -39.19 12.09
N ASN A 583 38.56 -40.41 11.62
CA ASN A 583 37.39 -41.25 11.80
C ASN A 583 37.31 -41.70 13.28
N GLU A 584 36.14 -41.63 13.86
CA GLU A 584 35.74 -42.60 14.89
C GLU A 584 34.26 -42.95 14.74
N THR A 585 34.07 -44.26 14.75
CA THR A 585 32.88 -45.06 14.57
C THR A 585 32.05 -45.21 15.85
N GLU A 586 30.75 -45.44 15.62
CA GLU A 586 29.82 -46.25 16.42
C GLU A 586 29.46 -45.87 17.87
N LYS A 587 28.17 -45.70 18.11
CA LYS A 587 27.22 -46.60 18.82
C LYS A 587 25.91 -45.88 19.10
N GLU A 588 24.84 -46.33 18.50
CA GLU A 588 23.69 -47.10 19.01
C GLU A 588 22.98 -46.65 20.31
N VAL A 589 21.65 -46.59 20.18
CA VAL A 589 20.58 -47.00 21.13
C VAL A 589 20.09 -45.93 22.17
N ARG A 590 19.01 -45.34 21.99
CA ARG A 590 17.61 -45.57 22.43
C ARG A 590 16.70 -44.45 22.06
#